data_40e4594af63f26bfff3d0f7a0e51fdd9
#
_entry.id   40e4594af63f26bfff3d0f7a0e51fdd9
#
_cell.length_a   1.000
_cell.length_b   1.000
_cell.length_c   1.000
_cell.angle_alpha   90.00
_cell.angle_beta   90.00
_cell.angle_gamma   90.00
#
_symmetry.space_group_name_H-M   'P 1'
#
loop_
_entity.id
_entity.type
_entity.pdbx_description
1 polymer ?
#
loop_
_entity_poly.entity_id
_entity_poly.type
_entity_poly.pdbx_seq_one_letter_code
_entity_poly.pdbx_strand_id
1 'polypeptide(L)'
;MKRLASLKTIIFFTLLFSYLSLFSQAEEKMNVLFIAVDDLKPSIGSFGDEFAVTPNIDELSKSSTVFLNNHTQQAVCGPSRASLMTGLRPDKTRVWDLKTRMRDMNPDILTIPQYFKQNGYQTIGIGKIFDNRSVDNFKDKPSWSVPFISQRNLTFSDGYSFPANGFYQSDEIRAKVSQLRQEGISKGISESGLNKYTTD
;
A
#
# COMPACT_ATOMS: atom_id res chain seq x y z
N MET A 1 27.28 46.03 42.47
CA MET A 1 27.83 44.74 41.91
C MET A 1 26.77 43.64 41.76
N LYS A 2 25.90 43.37 42.74
CA LYS A 2 24.88 42.27 42.63
C LYS A 2 23.87 42.40 41.45
N ARG A 3 23.43 43.64 41.10
CA ARG A 3 22.49 43.83 39.96
C ARG A 3 23.10 43.56 38.56
N LEU A 4 24.40 43.84 38.38
CA LEU A 4 25.09 43.56 37.10
C LEU A 4 25.32 42.07 36.89
N ALA A 5 25.55 41.32 37.95
CA ALA A 5 25.68 39.85 37.89
C ALA A 5 24.33 39.21 37.49
N SER A 6 23.20 39.69 38.05
CA SER A 6 21.86 39.23 37.71
C SER A 6 21.51 39.48 36.24
N LEU A 7 21.86 40.64 35.68
CA LEU A 7 21.57 40.99 34.28
C LEU A 7 22.36 40.09 33.32
N LYS A 8 23.63 39.86 33.61
CA LYS A 8 24.49 38.95 32.80
C LYS A 8 23.97 37.51 32.79
N THR A 9 23.48 37.06 33.94
CA THR A 9 22.87 35.71 34.06
C THR A 9 21.60 35.59 33.25
N ILE A 10 20.72 36.61 33.32
CA ILE A 10 19.46 36.63 32.51
C ILE A 10 19.80 36.62 31.01
N ILE A 11 20.72 37.45 30.53
CA ILE A 11 21.15 37.48 29.14
C ILE A 11 21.72 36.12 28.70
N PHE A 12 22.52 35.49 29.55
CA PHE A 12 23.08 34.18 29.25
C PHE A 12 21.98 33.12 29.08
N PHE A 13 21.00 33.07 29.97
CA PHE A 13 19.88 32.12 29.86
C PHE A 13 18.94 32.42 28.69
N THR A 14 18.70 33.67 28.36
CA THR A 14 17.91 34.02 27.16
C THR A 14 18.62 33.64 25.87
N LEU A 15 19.93 33.86 25.77
CA LEU A 15 20.72 33.42 24.63
C LEU A 15 20.81 31.91 24.53
N LEU A 16 20.97 31.21 25.65
CA LEU A 16 20.97 29.76 25.69
C LEU A 16 19.60 29.17 25.24
N PHE A 17 18.51 29.79 25.69
CA PHE A 17 17.16 29.36 25.33
C PHE A 17 16.86 29.61 23.85
N SER A 18 17.28 30.77 23.30
CA SER A 18 17.15 31.05 21.86
C SER A 18 18.05 30.15 21.00
N TYR A 19 19.23 29.77 21.51
CA TYR A 19 20.09 28.82 20.83
C TYR A 19 19.48 27.41 20.78
N LEU A 20 18.88 26.95 21.87
CA LEU A 20 18.17 25.67 21.92
C LEU A 20 16.95 25.64 20.99
N SER A 21 16.25 26.77 20.81
CA SER A 21 15.10 26.86 19.90
C SER A 21 15.48 26.75 18.42
N LEU A 22 16.72 27.11 18.06
CA LEU A 22 17.21 27.00 16.68
C LEU A 22 17.47 25.56 16.23
N PHE A 23 17.62 24.62 17.17
CA PHE A 23 17.81 23.19 16.86
C PHE A 23 16.49 22.40 16.80
N SER A 24 15.37 23.02 17.11
CA SER A 24 14.03 22.42 16.98
C SER A 24 13.46 22.66 15.57
N GLN A 25 14.25 22.42 14.52
CA GLN A 25 13.66 22.23 13.21
C GLN A 25 12.95 20.89 13.23
N ALA A 26 11.63 20.92 13.25
CA ALA A 26 10.83 19.74 13.01
C ALA A 26 11.22 19.19 11.63
N GLU A 27 11.85 18.03 11.63
CA GLU A 27 12.20 17.32 10.39
C GLU A 27 10.90 17.12 9.60
N GLU A 28 10.82 17.73 8.42
CA GLU A 28 9.62 17.63 7.57
C GLU A 28 9.47 16.18 7.12
N LYS A 29 8.44 15.52 7.62
CA LYS A 29 8.20 14.10 7.33
C LYS A 29 7.74 13.97 5.89
N MET A 30 8.48 13.21 5.10
CA MET A 30 8.10 12.89 3.72
C MET A 30 6.84 12.02 3.69
N ASN A 31 5.97 12.26 2.72
CA ASN A 31 4.87 11.36 2.43
C ASN A 31 5.38 10.05 1.82
N VAL A 32 4.75 8.94 2.18
CA VAL A 32 5.08 7.61 1.69
C VAL A 32 3.88 7.03 0.95
N LEU A 33 4.04 6.76 -0.33
CA LEU A 33 3.05 6.05 -1.15
C LEU A 33 3.54 4.61 -1.38
N PHE A 34 2.77 3.64 -0.89
CA PHE A 34 3.02 2.22 -1.11
C PHE A 34 1.98 1.65 -2.07
N ILE A 35 2.43 1.19 -3.25
CA ILE A 35 1.57 0.60 -4.28
C ILE A 35 1.84 -0.90 -4.34
N ALA A 36 0.85 -1.71 -3.95
CA ALA A 36 0.94 -3.17 -4.01
C ALA A 36 0.10 -3.70 -5.18
N VAL A 37 0.76 -4.32 -6.13
CA VAL A 37 0.09 -4.99 -7.26
C VAL A 37 -0.08 -6.46 -6.93
N ASP A 38 -1.33 -6.97 -7.03
CA ASP A 38 -1.65 -8.37 -6.73
C ASP A 38 -1.27 -9.27 -7.91
N ASP A 39 -0.69 -10.43 -7.62
CA ASP A 39 -0.30 -11.46 -8.59
C ASP A 39 0.55 -10.95 -9.78
N LEU A 40 1.32 -9.90 -9.58
CA LEU A 40 2.19 -9.35 -10.60
C LEU A 40 3.36 -10.30 -10.85
N LYS A 41 3.48 -10.77 -12.09
CA LYS A 41 4.69 -11.40 -12.59
C LYS A 41 5.72 -10.32 -12.94
N PRO A 42 7.02 -10.67 -13.11
CA PRO A 42 8.03 -9.73 -13.58
C PRO A 42 7.86 -9.36 -15.08
N SER A 43 6.62 -9.24 -15.54
CA SER A 43 6.24 -8.80 -16.88
C SER A 43 6.16 -7.27 -16.91
N ILE A 44 7.31 -6.64 -16.81
CA ILE A 44 7.50 -5.18 -16.79
C ILE A 44 8.68 -4.86 -17.67
N GLY A 45 8.60 -3.82 -18.51
CA GLY A 45 9.67 -3.44 -19.45
C GLY A 45 11.01 -3.19 -18.74
N SER A 46 11.02 -2.48 -17.61
CA SER A 46 12.23 -2.24 -16.81
C SER A 46 12.85 -3.52 -16.18
N PHE A 47 12.13 -4.63 -16.19
CA PHE A 47 12.66 -5.97 -15.80
C PHE A 47 13.17 -6.79 -16.99
N GLY A 48 13.12 -6.23 -18.19
CA GLY A 48 13.59 -6.88 -19.42
C GLY A 48 12.52 -7.67 -20.19
N ASP A 49 11.24 -7.48 -19.87
CA ASP A 49 10.14 -8.06 -20.64
C ASP A 49 9.92 -7.21 -21.90
N GLU A 50 10.19 -7.78 -23.07
CA GLU A 50 10.10 -7.10 -24.38
C GLU A 50 8.64 -6.93 -24.85
N PHE A 51 7.70 -7.67 -24.27
CA PHE A 51 6.29 -7.65 -24.66
C PHE A 51 5.43 -6.77 -23.76
N ALA A 52 5.94 -6.45 -22.57
CA ALA A 52 5.22 -5.62 -21.60
C ALA A 52 5.22 -4.16 -22.05
N VAL A 53 4.04 -3.54 -22.04
CA VAL A 53 3.87 -2.09 -22.31
C VAL A 53 3.61 -1.39 -20.98
N THR A 54 4.68 -0.93 -20.33
CA THR A 54 4.65 -0.34 -18.98
C THR A 54 5.32 1.04 -18.92
N PRO A 55 4.93 2.01 -19.78
CA PRO A 55 5.70 3.26 -19.99
C PRO A 55 5.84 4.08 -18.72
N ASN A 56 4.84 4.13 -17.86
CA ASN A 56 4.89 4.92 -16.63
C ASN A 56 5.79 4.26 -15.56
N ILE A 57 5.78 2.93 -15.46
CA ILE A 57 6.66 2.18 -14.55
C ILE A 57 8.10 2.27 -15.06
N ASP A 58 8.29 2.14 -16.36
CA ASP A 58 9.60 2.22 -17.01
C ASP A 58 10.21 3.63 -16.84
N GLU A 59 9.41 4.67 -16.95
CA GLU A 59 9.88 6.05 -16.69
C GLU A 59 10.26 6.23 -15.21
N LEU A 60 9.42 5.77 -14.28
CA LEU A 60 9.72 5.81 -12.86
C LEU A 60 11.02 5.05 -12.53
N SER A 61 11.26 3.93 -13.19
CA SER A 61 12.45 3.10 -12.96
C SER A 61 13.76 3.81 -13.24
N LYS A 62 13.78 4.79 -14.17
CA LYS A 62 14.98 5.56 -14.53
C LYS A 62 15.52 6.41 -13.39
N SER A 63 14.65 6.81 -12.45
CA SER A 63 15.01 7.64 -11.29
C SER A 63 14.90 6.88 -9.95
N SER A 64 14.70 5.55 -10.01
CA SER A 64 14.41 4.72 -8.84
C SER A 64 15.42 3.59 -8.69
N THR A 65 15.46 2.98 -7.52
CA THR A 65 16.17 1.71 -7.31
C THR A 65 15.28 0.55 -7.72
N VAL A 66 15.72 -0.23 -8.70
CA VAL A 66 15.02 -1.40 -9.21
C VAL A 66 15.63 -2.68 -8.63
N PHE A 67 14.82 -3.52 -7.99
CA PHE A 67 15.23 -4.78 -7.40
C PHE A 67 14.82 -5.95 -8.31
N LEU A 68 15.76 -6.48 -9.09
CA LEU A 68 15.50 -7.56 -10.07
C LEU A 68 15.35 -8.94 -9.41
N ASN A 69 15.96 -9.15 -8.25
CA ASN A 69 15.96 -10.43 -7.53
C ASN A 69 15.13 -10.34 -6.23
N ASN A 70 13.93 -9.83 -6.33
CA ASN A 70 13.02 -9.78 -5.20
C ASN A 70 12.16 -11.05 -5.13
N HIS A 71 12.03 -11.65 -3.96
CA HIS A 71 11.33 -12.92 -3.76
C HIS A 71 10.20 -12.78 -2.74
N THR A 72 9.05 -13.36 -3.06
CA THR A 72 7.97 -13.49 -2.08
C THR A 72 8.30 -14.58 -1.06
N GLN A 73 7.87 -14.38 0.19
CA GLN A 73 8.11 -15.35 1.26
C GLN A 73 7.26 -16.62 1.12
N GLN A 74 6.10 -16.48 0.53
CA GLN A 74 5.17 -17.58 0.24
C GLN A 74 4.35 -17.20 -0.99
N ALA A 75 4.22 -18.07 -1.97
CA ALA A 75 3.49 -17.80 -3.22
C ALA A 75 1.96 -17.90 -3.07
N VAL A 76 1.41 -17.32 -2.01
CA VAL A 76 -0.02 -17.24 -1.68
C VAL A 76 -0.31 -15.88 -1.06
N CYS A 77 -1.40 -15.23 -1.45
CA CYS A 77 -1.73 -13.84 -1.06
C CYS A 77 -1.66 -13.58 0.46
N GLY A 78 -2.30 -14.41 1.29
CA GLY A 78 -2.36 -14.23 2.75
C GLY A 78 -0.98 -14.19 3.39
N PRO A 79 -0.20 -15.28 3.32
CA PRO A 79 1.15 -15.33 3.89
C PRO A 79 2.10 -14.30 3.29
N SER A 80 2.07 -14.09 1.97
CA SER A 80 2.92 -13.12 1.28
C SER A 80 2.66 -11.71 1.81
N ARG A 81 1.40 -11.29 1.89
CA ARG A 81 1.02 -9.95 2.37
C ARG A 81 1.25 -9.78 3.87
N ALA A 82 0.99 -10.80 4.67
CA ALA A 82 1.34 -10.78 6.09
C ALA A 82 2.84 -10.57 6.29
N SER A 83 3.67 -11.28 5.54
CA SER A 83 5.13 -11.12 5.57
C SER A 83 5.58 -9.74 5.09
N LEU A 84 5.04 -9.27 3.96
CA LEU A 84 5.35 -7.97 3.39
C LEU A 84 5.04 -6.83 4.38
N MET A 85 3.85 -6.87 4.99
CA MET A 85 3.37 -5.80 5.86
C MET A 85 3.95 -5.81 7.28
N THR A 86 4.61 -6.89 7.67
CA THR A 86 5.21 -7.03 9.02
C THR A 86 6.73 -7.14 9.00
N GLY A 87 7.34 -7.39 7.84
CA GLY A 87 8.75 -7.72 7.73
C GLY A 87 9.11 -9.09 8.31
N LEU A 88 8.12 -9.91 8.66
CA LEU A 88 8.31 -11.21 9.31
C LEU A 88 8.03 -12.35 8.34
N ARG A 89 8.81 -13.42 8.45
CA ARG A 89 8.58 -14.65 7.67
C ARG A 89 7.34 -15.41 8.18
N PRO A 90 6.75 -16.29 7.35
CA PRO A 90 5.60 -17.10 7.75
C PRO A 90 5.80 -17.90 9.04
N ASP A 91 7.02 -18.36 9.33
CA ASP A 91 7.39 -19.03 10.59
C ASP A 91 7.09 -18.17 11.82
N LYS A 92 7.18 -16.85 11.68
CA LYS A 92 6.93 -15.89 12.76
C LYS A 92 5.50 -15.36 12.72
N THR A 93 4.97 -15.03 11.55
CA THR A 93 3.58 -14.57 11.42
C THR A 93 2.59 -15.68 11.73
N ARG A 94 2.97 -16.94 11.58
CA ARG A 94 2.12 -18.14 11.69
C ARG A 94 1.00 -18.18 10.66
N VAL A 95 1.13 -17.40 9.58
CA VAL A 95 0.18 -17.35 8.46
C VAL A 95 0.78 -18.13 7.29
N TRP A 96 0.22 -19.30 7.01
CA TRP A 96 0.65 -20.19 5.94
C TRP A 96 -0.42 -20.40 4.87
N ASP A 97 -1.64 -20.00 5.17
CA ASP A 97 -2.83 -20.27 4.38
C ASP A 97 -3.68 -19.00 4.17
N LEU A 98 -4.86 -19.17 3.64
CA LEU A 98 -5.84 -18.12 3.40
C LEU A 98 -6.95 -18.03 4.45
N LYS A 99 -6.80 -18.69 5.59
CA LYS A 99 -7.82 -18.75 6.65
C LYS A 99 -7.29 -18.17 7.96
N THR A 100 -5.99 -18.35 8.22
CA THR A 100 -5.34 -17.92 9.46
C THR A 100 -5.19 -16.41 9.48
N ARG A 101 -5.72 -15.76 10.51
CA ARG A 101 -5.53 -14.33 10.73
C ARG A 101 -4.26 -14.06 11.50
N MET A 102 -3.45 -13.13 11.02
CA MET A 102 -2.13 -12.86 11.61
C MET A 102 -2.22 -12.41 13.08
N ARG A 103 -3.27 -11.64 13.45
CA ARG A 103 -3.43 -11.14 14.82
C ARG A 103 -4.04 -12.14 15.78
N ASP A 104 -4.73 -13.15 15.30
CA ASP A 104 -5.17 -14.26 16.14
C ASP A 104 -3.96 -15.09 16.60
N MET A 105 -2.93 -15.16 15.75
CA MET A 105 -1.68 -15.86 16.07
C MET A 105 -0.67 -14.98 16.81
N ASN A 106 -0.66 -13.68 16.52
CA ASN A 106 0.27 -12.70 17.09
C ASN A 106 -0.49 -11.38 17.36
N PRO A 107 -1.17 -11.23 18.50
CA PRO A 107 -2.00 -10.06 18.81
C PRO A 107 -1.24 -8.74 18.72
N ASP A 108 0.03 -8.74 19.14
CA ASP A 108 0.89 -7.57 19.22
C ASP A 108 1.74 -7.35 17.96
N ILE A 109 1.48 -8.10 16.88
CA ILE A 109 2.25 -7.97 15.64
C ILE A 109 2.19 -6.53 15.10
N LEU A 110 3.35 -5.95 14.84
CA LEU A 110 3.46 -4.61 14.31
C LEU A 110 3.50 -4.64 12.78
N THR A 111 2.63 -3.87 12.15
CA THR A 111 2.61 -3.71 10.69
C THR A 111 3.28 -2.41 10.26
N ILE A 112 3.75 -2.34 9.01
CA ILE A 112 4.36 -1.12 8.45
C ILE A 112 3.44 0.10 8.64
N PRO A 113 2.16 0.10 8.22
CA PRO A 113 1.32 1.27 8.43
C PRO A 113 1.06 1.56 9.91
N GLN A 114 0.94 0.55 10.76
CA GLN A 114 0.81 0.76 12.21
C GLN A 114 2.07 1.43 12.79
N TYR A 115 3.25 1.03 12.35
CA TYR A 115 4.51 1.67 12.75
C TYR A 115 4.54 3.15 12.34
N PHE A 116 4.20 3.47 11.09
CA PHE A 116 4.09 4.85 10.63
C PHE A 116 3.08 5.65 11.46
N LYS A 117 1.91 5.07 11.73
CA LYS A 117 0.88 5.69 12.57
C LYS A 117 1.38 6.00 13.96
N GLN A 118 2.10 5.08 14.62
CA GLN A 118 2.71 5.29 15.93
C GLN A 118 3.77 6.38 15.93
N ASN A 119 4.38 6.64 14.77
CA ASN A 119 5.37 7.71 14.58
C ASN A 119 4.77 9.01 14.03
N GLY A 120 3.46 9.21 14.18
CA GLY A 120 2.75 10.46 13.89
C GLY A 120 2.42 10.68 12.41
N TYR A 121 2.40 9.63 11.60
CA TYR A 121 1.85 9.69 10.24
C TYR A 121 0.34 9.42 10.27
N GLN A 122 -0.35 10.00 9.31
CA GLN A 122 -1.70 9.57 8.97
C GLN A 122 -1.61 8.42 7.97
N THR A 123 -2.17 7.26 8.31
CA THR A 123 -2.13 6.06 7.48
C THR A 123 -3.50 5.78 6.87
N ILE A 124 -3.52 5.60 5.55
CA ILE A 124 -4.72 5.36 4.75
C ILE A 124 -4.50 4.10 3.92
N GLY A 125 -5.43 3.17 3.96
CA GLY A 125 -5.39 1.95 3.16
C GLY A 125 -6.54 1.91 2.16
N ILE A 126 -6.21 1.52 0.91
CA ILE A 126 -7.17 1.46 -0.20
C ILE A 126 -7.00 0.14 -0.95
N GLY A 127 -8.09 -0.49 -1.35
CA GLY A 127 -8.08 -1.66 -2.22
C GLY A 127 -7.69 -2.97 -1.54
N LYS A 128 -6.61 -3.61 -1.94
CA LYS A 128 -6.11 -4.88 -1.39
C LYS A 128 -4.69 -4.74 -0.87
N ILE A 129 -4.51 -4.22 0.34
CA ILE A 129 -3.21 -4.18 1.01
C ILE A 129 -2.96 -5.48 1.78
N PHE A 130 -3.90 -5.90 2.62
CA PHE A 130 -3.92 -7.23 3.22
C PHE A 130 -4.84 -8.17 2.43
N ASP A 131 -4.63 -9.47 2.57
CA ASP A 131 -5.64 -10.44 2.15
C ASP A 131 -6.81 -10.42 3.13
N ASN A 132 -8.01 -10.27 2.62
CA ASN A 132 -9.23 -10.14 3.42
C ASN A 132 -9.52 -11.32 4.35
N ARG A 133 -8.94 -12.48 4.05
CA ARG A 133 -9.09 -13.72 4.79
C ARG A 133 -8.08 -13.83 5.94
N SER A 134 -6.97 -13.11 5.84
CA SER A 134 -5.86 -13.14 6.82
C SER A 134 -5.90 -11.99 7.82
N VAL A 135 -6.94 -11.15 7.79
CA VAL A 135 -7.16 -10.03 8.70
C VAL A 135 -8.62 -9.95 9.15
N ASP A 136 -8.91 -9.00 10.03
CA ASP A 136 -10.28 -8.71 10.48
C ASP A 136 -11.14 -8.07 9.37
N ASN A 137 -12.42 -7.90 9.65
CA ASN A 137 -13.37 -7.28 8.70
C ASN A 137 -13.03 -5.81 8.39
N PHE A 138 -12.25 -5.14 9.24
CA PHE A 138 -11.79 -3.76 9.10
C PHE A 138 -10.43 -3.66 8.39
N LYS A 139 -9.95 -4.75 7.79
CA LYS A 139 -8.68 -4.82 7.05
C LYS A 139 -7.48 -4.44 7.89
N ASP A 140 -7.40 -4.97 9.08
CA ASP A 140 -6.40 -4.67 10.10
C ASP A 140 -6.57 -3.26 10.71
N LYS A 141 -7.63 -3.06 11.45
CA LYS A 141 -7.99 -1.78 12.08
C LYS A 141 -6.80 -1.05 12.77
N PRO A 142 -5.89 -1.73 13.49
CA PRO A 142 -4.75 -1.06 14.12
C PRO A 142 -3.82 -0.35 13.13
N SER A 143 -3.74 -0.81 11.89
CA SER A 143 -2.88 -0.26 10.84
C SER A 143 -3.33 1.13 10.34
N TRP A 144 -4.60 1.50 10.49
CA TRP A 144 -5.17 2.64 9.78
C TRP A 144 -5.56 3.78 10.71
N SER A 145 -5.32 5.02 10.27
CA SER A 145 -5.75 6.25 10.96
C SER A 145 -7.21 6.59 10.66
N VAL A 146 -7.70 6.17 9.50
CA VAL A 146 -9.09 6.30 9.03
C VAL A 146 -9.63 4.92 8.64
N PRO A 147 -10.95 4.73 8.54
CA PRO A 147 -11.51 3.47 8.06
C PRO A 147 -10.93 3.09 6.70
N PHE A 148 -10.59 1.81 6.53
CA PHE A 148 -10.05 1.29 5.28
C PHE A 148 -11.04 1.47 4.13
N ILE A 149 -10.57 1.99 3.01
CA ILE A 149 -11.38 2.25 1.83
C ILE A 149 -11.40 1.00 0.95
N SER A 150 -12.50 0.28 0.95
CA SER A 150 -12.64 -0.90 0.09
C SER A 150 -12.89 -0.49 -1.36
N GLN A 151 -12.49 -1.34 -2.29
CA GLN A 151 -12.74 -1.14 -3.73
C GLN A 151 -14.20 -0.82 -4.05
N ARG A 152 -15.14 -1.42 -3.32
CA ARG A 152 -16.59 -1.23 -3.53
C ARG A 152 -17.08 0.18 -3.19
N ASN A 153 -16.31 0.92 -2.40
CA ASN A 153 -16.68 2.25 -1.91
C ASN A 153 -15.95 3.37 -2.68
N LEU A 154 -15.16 3.03 -3.69
CA LEU A 154 -14.49 4.02 -4.52
C LEU A 154 -15.45 4.48 -5.62
N THR A 155 -15.85 5.73 -5.55
CA THR A 155 -16.54 6.46 -6.61
C THR A 155 -15.62 7.57 -7.06
N PHE A 156 -15.32 7.64 -8.34
CA PHE A 156 -14.51 8.72 -8.91
C PHE A 156 -15.44 9.85 -9.36
N SER A 157 -14.98 11.09 -9.27
CA SER A 157 -15.73 12.31 -9.59
C SER A 157 -16.12 12.42 -11.07
N ASP A 158 -15.49 11.65 -11.94
CA ASP A 158 -15.76 11.56 -13.39
C ASP A 158 -16.81 10.50 -13.76
N GLY A 159 -17.49 9.93 -12.77
CA GLY A 159 -18.44 8.84 -12.97
C GLY A 159 -17.81 7.47 -13.16
N TYR A 160 -16.50 7.38 -13.11
CA TYR A 160 -15.79 6.11 -13.09
C TYR A 160 -16.09 5.40 -11.77
N SER A 161 -16.88 4.36 -11.81
CA SER A 161 -16.98 3.43 -10.68
C SER A 161 -16.00 2.29 -10.89
N PHE A 162 -15.44 1.77 -9.80
CA PHE A 162 -14.71 0.51 -9.88
C PHE A 162 -15.62 -0.54 -10.53
N PRO A 163 -15.10 -1.36 -11.45
CA PRO A 163 -15.88 -2.45 -12.03
C PRO A 163 -16.56 -3.27 -10.93
N ALA A 164 -17.76 -3.76 -11.17
CA ALA A 164 -18.62 -4.42 -10.17
C ALA A 164 -17.93 -5.55 -9.38
N ASN A 165 -16.81 -6.09 -9.88
CA ASN A 165 -15.95 -7.08 -9.23
C ASN A 165 -14.48 -6.63 -9.09
N GLY A 166 -14.18 -5.37 -9.36
CA GLY A 166 -12.84 -4.79 -9.22
C GLY A 166 -11.84 -5.14 -10.33
N PHE A 167 -12.29 -5.73 -11.44
CA PHE A 167 -11.39 -6.28 -12.45
C PHE A 167 -11.46 -5.64 -13.84
N TYR A 168 -12.53 -4.91 -14.17
CA TYR A 168 -12.73 -4.36 -15.52
C TYR A 168 -12.96 -2.86 -15.47
N GLN A 169 -12.27 -2.11 -16.33
CA GLN A 169 -12.25 -0.65 -16.28
C GLN A 169 -13.33 0.01 -17.12
N SER A 170 -13.71 -0.57 -18.27
CA SER A 170 -14.73 0.02 -19.14
C SER A 170 -16.11 -0.59 -18.94
N ASP A 171 -17.16 0.23 -19.17
CA ASP A 171 -18.55 -0.25 -19.13
C ASP A 171 -18.83 -1.26 -20.24
N GLU A 172 -18.20 -1.07 -21.40
CA GLU A 172 -18.32 -1.96 -22.55
C GLU A 172 -17.76 -3.35 -22.23
N ILE A 173 -16.56 -3.43 -21.64
CA ILE A 173 -15.98 -4.70 -21.20
C ILE A 173 -16.85 -5.33 -20.11
N ARG A 174 -17.39 -4.56 -19.18
CA ARG A 174 -18.33 -5.07 -18.16
C ARG A 174 -19.58 -5.68 -18.77
N ALA A 175 -20.18 -5.02 -19.75
CA ALA A 175 -21.34 -5.53 -20.45
C ALA A 175 -21.03 -6.84 -21.18
N LYS A 176 -19.87 -6.89 -21.88
CA LYS A 176 -19.39 -8.10 -22.57
C LYS A 176 -19.14 -9.26 -21.62
N VAL A 177 -18.49 -9.01 -20.49
CA VAL A 177 -18.28 -10.02 -19.43
C VAL A 177 -19.60 -10.52 -18.87
N SER A 178 -20.57 -9.62 -18.66
CA SER A 178 -21.91 -9.98 -18.19
C SER A 178 -22.61 -10.90 -19.18
N GLN A 179 -22.54 -10.59 -20.48
CA GLN A 179 -23.07 -11.42 -21.55
C GLN A 179 -22.42 -12.81 -21.54
N LEU A 180 -21.08 -12.89 -21.54
CA LEU A 180 -20.35 -14.16 -21.54
C LEU A 180 -20.69 -15.04 -20.33
N ARG A 181 -20.92 -14.42 -19.17
CA ARG A 181 -21.37 -15.14 -17.98
C ARG A 181 -22.76 -15.70 -18.11
N GLN A 182 -23.68 -14.99 -18.77
CA GLN A 182 -25.02 -15.49 -19.09
C GLN A 182 -24.96 -16.67 -20.08
N GLU A 183 -23.97 -16.67 -20.96
CA GLU A 183 -23.69 -17.77 -21.90
C GLU A 183 -22.94 -18.95 -21.22
N GLY A 184 -22.76 -18.93 -19.91
CA GLY A 184 -22.11 -20.00 -19.13
C GLY A 184 -20.58 -19.91 -19.04
N ILE A 185 -19.96 -18.89 -19.59
CA ILE A 185 -18.52 -18.67 -19.51
C ILE A 185 -18.21 -17.89 -18.22
N SER A 186 -17.75 -18.59 -17.19
CA SER A 186 -17.54 -17.99 -15.87
C SER A 186 -16.08 -17.85 -15.43
N LYS A 187 -15.13 -18.44 -16.14
CA LYS A 187 -13.71 -18.48 -15.77
C LYS A 187 -12.81 -18.10 -16.94
N GLY A 188 -11.65 -17.54 -16.62
CA GLY A 188 -10.63 -17.21 -17.61
C GLY A 188 -10.89 -15.98 -18.47
N ILE A 189 -11.89 -15.17 -18.12
CA ILE A 189 -12.17 -13.93 -18.81
C ILE A 189 -11.16 -12.88 -18.34
N SER A 190 -10.28 -12.46 -19.23
CA SER A 190 -9.32 -11.38 -18.99
C SER A 190 -9.62 -10.18 -19.88
N GLU A 191 -9.29 -9.00 -19.41
CA GLU A 191 -9.49 -7.75 -20.17
C GLU A 191 -8.70 -7.76 -21.48
N SER A 192 -7.47 -8.27 -21.49
CA SER A 192 -6.65 -8.44 -22.69
C SER A 192 -7.24 -9.43 -23.69
N GLY A 193 -7.95 -10.46 -23.23
CA GLY A 193 -8.67 -11.40 -24.08
C GLY A 193 -9.92 -10.80 -24.73
N LEU A 194 -10.54 -9.84 -24.06
CA LEU A 194 -11.75 -9.17 -24.53
C LEU A 194 -11.46 -8.08 -25.54
N ASN A 195 -10.32 -7.41 -25.48
CA ASN A 195 -9.91 -6.40 -26.45
C ASN A 195 -9.78 -6.93 -27.89
N LYS A 196 -9.64 -8.24 -28.06
CA LYS A 196 -9.69 -8.86 -29.39
C LYS A 196 -11.08 -8.86 -30.04
N TYR A 197 -12.10 -8.60 -29.24
CA TYR A 197 -13.51 -8.60 -29.70
C TYR A 197 -14.08 -7.20 -29.84
N THR A 198 -13.33 -6.15 -29.50
CA THR A 198 -13.78 -4.75 -29.52
C THR A 198 -13.12 -3.89 -30.60
N THR A 199 -12.31 -4.48 -31.47
CA THR A 199 -11.52 -3.76 -32.52
C THR A 199 -12.07 -3.94 -33.94
N ASP A 200 -13.32 -4.37 -34.11
CA ASP A 200 -13.99 -4.40 -35.41
C ASP A 200 -15.19 -3.47 -35.45
#